data_06b32a47dffc1a84f3b4b40673e6c763
#
_entry.id   06b32a47dffc1a84f3b4b40673e6c763
#
_cell.length_a   1.000
_cell.length_b   1.000
_cell.length_c   1.000
_cell.angle_alpha   90.00
_cell.angle_beta   90.00
_cell.angle_gamma   90.00
#
_symmetry.space_group_name_H-M   'P 1'
#
loop_
_entity.id
_entity.type
_entity.pdbx_description
1 polymer ?
#
loop_
_entity_poly.entity_id
_entity_poly.type
_entity_poly.pdbx_seq_one_letter_code
_entity_poly.pdbx_strand_id
1 'polypeptide(L)'
;KQLEAASWYDALGDLFMALSSRKGQQAQGQFFTPVHICDLMVMCTETDEKKTGQRINDPTCGSGRLLLAYHVRHLGNYLVAEDVNRTCCLMTICNMLIHGCVGEVIHHDSLCPENFMDGWMVNHTLTQTGIPSIRRMSEEEYRTSRNMSVDLLRKRKEKLRQMQPDKKQLP
;
A
#
# COMPACT_ATOMS: atom_id res chain seq x y z
N LYS A 1 17.58 15.33 -8.18
CA LYS A 1 17.81 14.85 -9.57
C LYS A 1 16.97 13.63 -9.94
N GLN A 2 16.86 12.60 -9.07
CA GLN A 2 16.05 11.40 -9.38
C GLN A 2 14.56 11.72 -9.41
N LEU A 3 14.04 12.49 -8.43
CA LEU A 3 12.64 12.94 -8.39
C LEU A 3 12.28 13.97 -9.48
N GLU A 4 13.26 14.64 -10.06
CA GLU A 4 13.06 15.54 -11.22
C GLU A 4 12.90 14.76 -12.54
N ALA A 5 13.43 13.52 -12.60
CA ALA A 5 13.39 12.69 -13.79
C ALA A 5 12.21 11.68 -13.78
N ALA A 6 11.63 11.39 -12.62
CA ALA A 6 10.54 10.43 -12.45
C ALA A 6 9.46 11.01 -11.52
N SER A 7 8.20 10.66 -11.74
CA SER A 7 7.08 11.09 -10.90
C SER A 7 7.16 10.51 -9.47
N TRP A 8 7.91 9.44 -9.27
CA TRP A 8 8.19 8.82 -7.97
C TRP A 8 9.53 8.08 -8.01
N TYR A 9 10.12 7.85 -6.84
CA TYR A 9 11.39 7.14 -6.73
C TYR A 9 11.53 6.41 -5.39
N ASP A 10 11.93 5.15 -5.44
CA ASP A 10 12.20 4.29 -4.27
C ASP A 10 13.71 4.17 -4.02
N ALA A 11 14.28 5.20 -3.39
CA ALA A 11 15.71 5.23 -3.08
C ALA A 11 16.15 4.13 -2.12
N LEU A 12 15.30 3.80 -1.13
CA LEU A 12 15.63 2.82 -0.09
C LEU A 12 15.53 1.39 -0.61
N GLY A 13 14.52 1.09 -1.43
CA GLY A 13 14.39 -0.21 -2.06
C GLY A 13 15.53 -0.47 -3.06
N ASP A 14 15.94 0.52 -3.85
CA ASP A 14 17.08 0.39 -4.76
C ASP A 14 18.39 0.19 -3.99
N LEU A 15 18.60 0.95 -2.91
CA LEU A 15 19.76 0.76 -2.04
C LEU A 15 19.76 -0.63 -1.38
N PHE A 16 18.61 -1.06 -0.86
CA PHE A 16 18.46 -2.39 -0.25
C PHE A 16 18.79 -3.49 -1.26
N MET A 17 18.25 -3.41 -2.48
CA MET A 17 18.52 -4.37 -3.55
C MET A 17 20.00 -4.38 -3.98
N ALA A 18 20.66 -3.22 -3.98
CA ALA A 18 22.08 -3.10 -4.31
C ALA A 18 23.00 -3.70 -3.23
N LEU A 19 22.63 -3.55 -1.96
CA LEU A 19 23.42 -4.04 -0.82
C LEU A 19 23.16 -5.52 -0.49
N SER A 20 21.95 -6.01 -0.79
CA SER A 20 21.59 -7.39 -0.51
C SER A 20 22.24 -8.35 -1.51
N SER A 21 22.91 -9.39 -1.02
CA SER A 21 23.44 -10.42 -1.90
C SER A 21 22.31 -11.19 -2.60
N ARG A 22 22.52 -11.62 -3.84
CA ARG A 22 21.53 -12.45 -4.57
C ARG A 22 21.10 -13.70 -3.79
N LYS A 23 22.01 -14.32 -3.05
CA LYS A 23 21.71 -15.47 -2.20
C LYS A 23 20.83 -15.09 -0.99
N GLY A 24 21.07 -13.91 -0.39
CA GLY A 24 20.26 -13.39 0.71
C GLY A 24 18.85 -13.03 0.26
N GLN A 25 18.70 -12.41 -0.92
CA GLN A 25 17.41 -12.09 -1.52
C GLN A 25 16.59 -13.36 -1.81
N GLN A 26 17.21 -14.39 -2.39
CA GLN A 26 16.57 -15.68 -2.66
C GLN A 26 16.15 -16.41 -1.38
N ALA A 27 16.98 -16.38 -0.34
CA ALA A 27 16.68 -17.04 0.93
C ALA A 27 15.49 -16.41 1.67
N GLN A 28 15.23 -15.10 1.45
CA GLN A 28 14.14 -14.36 2.08
C GLN A 28 12.94 -14.14 1.14
N GLY A 29 13.01 -14.59 -0.13
CA GLY A 29 11.97 -14.35 -1.14
C GLY A 29 11.74 -12.86 -1.45
N GLN A 30 12.71 -11.99 -1.12
CA GLN A 30 12.57 -10.53 -1.22
C GLN A 30 13.02 -10.02 -2.58
N PHE A 31 12.12 -10.05 -3.54
CA PHE A 31 12.30 -9.41 -4.86
C PHE A 31 11.30 -8.27 -4.98
N PHE A 32 11.80 -7.04 -4.97
CA PHE A 32 10.91 -5.89 -5.18
C PHE A 32 10.49 -5.81 -6.65
N THR A 33 9.22 -5.56 -6.87
CA THR A 33 8.65 -5.42 -8.21
C THR A 33 9.39 -4.30 -8.97
N PRO A 34 9.87 -4.55 -10.20
CA PRO A 34 10.51 -3.51 -11.01
C PRO A 34 9.59 -2.30 -11.22
N VAL A 35 10.17 -1.08 -11.23
CA VAL A 35 9.43 0.19 -11.31
C VAL A 35 8.42 0.21 -12.46
N HIS A 36 8.86 -0.16 -13.67
CA HIS A 36 7.99 -0.18 -14.85
C HIS A 36 6.84 -1.21 -14.75
N ILE A 37 7.01 -2.27 -13.97
CA ILE A 37 5.93 -3.24 -13.71
C ILE A 37 4.93 -2.65 -12.71
N CYS A 38 5.38 -1.93 -11.69
CA CYS A 38 4.49 -1.20 -10.78
C CYS A 38 3.62 -0.21 -11.55
N ASP A 39 4.22 0.58 -12.44
CA ASP A 39 3.49 1.54 -13.28
C ASP A 39 2.46 0.83 -14.17
N LEU A 40 2.85 -0.27 -14.82
CA LEU A 40 1.95 -1.08 -15.65
C LEU A 40 0.78 -1.64 -14.83
N MET A 41 1.04 -2.21 -13.66
CA MET A 41 0.00 -2.77 -12.79
C MET A 41 -1.01 -1.68 -12.37
N VAL A 42 -0.53 -0.49 -12.03
CA VAL A 42 -1.42 0.63 -11.69
C VAL A 42 -2.25 1.05 -12.90
N MET A 43 -1.64 1.20 -14.08
CA MET A 43 -2.37 1.52 -15.32
C MET A 43 -3.47 0.49 -15.64
N CYS A 44 -3.23 -0.79 -15.39
CA CYS A 44 -4.25 -1.83 -15.58
C CYS A 44 -5.42 -1.72 -14.58
N THR A 45 -5.27 -1.00 -13.47
CA THR A 45 -6.34 -0.76 -12.48
C THR A 45 -7.07 0.57 -12.70
N GLU A 46 -6.59 1.40 -13.61
CA GLU A 46 -7.21 2.69 -13.94
C GLU A 46 -8.61 2.47 -14.51
N THR A 47 -9.54 3.28 -14.04
CA THR A 47 -10.89 3.41 -14.59
C THR A 47 -11.09 4.87 -15.01
N ASP A 48 -12.01 5.15 -15.90
CA ASP A 48 -12.30 6.51 -16.41
C ASP A 48 -12.70 7.50 -15.28
N GLU A 49 -13.10 6.97 -14.12
CA GLU A 49 -13.45 7.78 -12.96
C GLU A 49 -12.24 7.95 -12.02
N LYS A 50 -11.83 9.21 -11.79
CA LYS A 50 -10.88 9.54 -10.71
C LYS A 50 -11.53 9.29 -9.36
N LYS A 51 -11.13 8.21 -8.69
CA LYS A 51 -11.63 7.85 -7.36
C LYS A 51 -10.69 8.37 -6.29
N THR A 52 -11.22 9.22 -5.39
CA THR A 52 -10.53 9.72 -4.20
C THR A 52 -11.19 9.18 -2.94
N GLY A 53 -10.50 9.28 -1.78
CA GLY A 53 -11.02 8.82 -0.50
C GLY A 53 -11.14 7.30 -0.37
N GLN A 54 -10.47 6.54 -1.24
CA GLN A 54 -10.44 5.08 -1.15
C GLN A 54 -9.33 4.60 -0.22
N ARG A 55 -9.48 3.39 0.31
CA ARG A 55 -8.40 2.65 0.97
C ARG A 55 -7.80 1.68 -0.03
N ILE A 56 -6.51 1.82 -0.24
CA ILE A 56 -5.73 1.01 -1.19
C ILE A 56 -4.77 0.16 -0.38
N ASN A 57 -4.91 -1.15 -0.49
CA ASN A 57 -4.11 -2.09 0.28
C ASN A 57 -3.10 -2.82 -0.60
N ASP A 58 -1.86 -2.91 -0.09
CA ASP A 58 -0.81 -3.80 -0.59
C ASP A 58 -0.39 -4.73 0.55
N PRO A 59 -0.80 -6.01 0.53
CA PRO A 59 -0.57 -6.96 1.63
C PRO A 59 0.86 -7.53 1.68
N THR A 60 1.74 -7.14 0.75
CA THR A 60 3.15 -7.56 0.64
C THR A 60 3.99 -6.41 0.09
N CYS A 61 3.93 -5.26 0.76
CA CYS A 61 4.33 -3.98 0.21
C CYS A 61 5.83 -3.85 -0.12
N GLY A 62 6.70 -4.68 0.45
CA GLY A 62 8.14 -4.55 0.27
C GLY A 62 8.63 -3.15 0.68
N SER A 63 9.22 -2.41 -0.23
CA SER A 63 9.61 -1.00 -0.02
C SER A 63 8.48 0.01 -0.31
N GLY A 64 7.28 -0.46 -0.66
CA GLY A 64 6.11 0.38 -0.98
C GLY A 64 6.01 0.84 -2.43
N ARG A 65 6.79 0.27 -3.36
CA ARG A 65 6.86 0.69 -4.77
C ARG A 65 5.50 0.76 -5.46
N LEU A 66 4.67 -0.27 -5.29
CA LEU A 66 3.36 -0.33 -5.93
C LEU A 66 2.44 0.77 -5.40
N LEU A 67 2.47 1.02 -4.08
CA LEU A 67 1.70 2.10 -3.46
C LEU A 67 2.19 3.49 -3.90
N LEU A 68 3.49 3.70 -4.09
CA LEU A 68 4.04 4.94 -4.63
C LEU A 68 3.58 5.17 -6.06
N ALA A 69 3.70 4.16 -6.93
CA ALA A 69 3.22 4.23 -8.32
C ALA A 69 1.73 4.57 -8.39
N TYR A 70 0.92 3.98 -7.47
CA TYR A 70 -0.49 4.29 -7.36
C TYR A 70 -0.73 5.72 -6.88
N HIS A 71 -0.03 6.14 -5.83
CA HIS A 71 -0.22 7.45 -5.20
C HIS A 71 -0.05 8.62 -6.17
N VAL A 72 1.01 8.61 -6.97
CA VAL A 72 1.31 9.73 -7.90
C VAL A 72 0.26 9.90 -9.00
N ARG A 73 -0.49 8.84 -9.32
CA ARG A 73 -1.57 8.85 -10.31
C ARG A 73 -2.93 9.14 -9.68
N HIS A 74 -3.11 8.75 -8.42
CA HIS A 74 -4.40 8.76 -7.72
C HIS A 74 -4.27 9.41 -6.34
N LEU A 75 -4.00 10.72 -6.32
CA LEU A 75 -3.89 11.49 -5.09
C LEU A 75 -5.21 11.48 -4.28
N GLY A 76 -5.10 11.71 -2.98
CA GLY A 76 -6.25 11.79 -2.08
C GLY A 76 -6.83 10.45 -1.65
N ASN A 77 -6.07 9.37 -1.79
CA ASN A 77 -6.42 8.04 -1.29
C ASN A 77 -5.62 7.70 -0.03
N TYR A 78 -6.16 6.80 0.79
CA TYR A 78 -5.53 6.32 2.01
C TYR A 78 -4.83 4.99 1.72
N LEU A 79 -3.53 4.92 1.97
CA LEU A 79 -2.71 3.75 1.66
C LEU A 79 -2.58 2.84 2.87
N VAL A 80 -2.72 1.54 2.66
CA VAL A 80 -2.51 0.50 3.67
C VAL A 80 -1.42 -0.41 3.15
N ALA A 81 -0.28 -0.40 3.81
CA ALA A 81 0.88 -1.21 3.47
C ALA A 81 1.09 -2.29 4.54
N GLU A 82 1.21 -3.53 4.12
CA GLU A 82 1.43 -4.66 5.04
C GLU A 82 2.66 -5.44 4.59
N ASP A 83 3.47 -5.88 5.54
CA ASP A 83 4.60 -6.79 5.26
C ASP A 83 4.99 -7.58 6.51
N VAL A 84 5.44 -8.81 6.30
CA VAL A 84 5.98 -9.67 7.36
C VAL A 84 7.40 -9.28 7.76
N ASN A 85 8.10 -8.55 6.89
CA ASN A 85 9.46 -8.10 7.14
C ASN A 85 9.47 -6.66 7.67
N ARG A 86 9.94 -6.48 8.90
CA ARG A 86 10.03 -5.18 9.55
C ARG A 86 10.87 -4.16 8.77
N THR A 87 11.94 -4.58 8.10
CA THR A 87 12.78 -3.69 7.28
C THR A 87 12.01 -3.15 6.09
N CYS A 88 11.20 -3.98 5.44
CA CYS A 88 10.28 -3.56 4.38
C CYS A 88 9.29 -2.50 4.88
N CYS A 89 8.66 -2.74 6.03
CA CYS A 89 7.78 -1.76 6.65
C CYS A 89 8.49 -0.41 6.88
N LEU A 90 9.70 -0.42 7.42
CA LEU A 90 10.46 0.81 7.69
C LEU A 90 10.83 1.56 6.40
N MET A 91 11.21 0.86 5.33
CA MET A 91 11.46 1.47 4.02
C MET A 91 10.19 2.09 3.45
N THR A 92 9.07 1.38 3.54
CA THR A 92 7.76 1.89 3.10
C THR A 92 7.35 3.13 3.88
N ILE A 93 7.54 3.18 5.20
CA ILE A 93 7.27 4.38 6.01
C ILE A 93 8.07 5.57 5.50
N CYS A 94 9.38 5.41 5.29
CA CYS A 94 10.25 6.49 4.80
C CYS A 94 9.80 6.96 3.41
N ASN A 95 9.50 6.04 2.50
CA ASN A 95 9.02 6.36 1.18
C ASN A 95 7.67 7.10 1.22
N MET A 96 6.73 6.67 2.05
CA MET A 96 5.45 7.35 2.23
C MET A 96 5.62 8.76 2.82
N LEU A 97 6.55 8.95 3.78
CA LEU A 97 6.86 10.28 4.33
C LEU A 97 7.39 11.23 3.26
N ILE A 98 8.36 10.77 2.46
CA ILE A 98 9.01 11.59 1.42
C ILE A 98 8.02 11.98 0.31
N HIS A 99 7.10 11.09 -0.05
CA HIS A 99 6.14 11.32 -1.14
C HIS A 99 4.81 11.92 -0.67
N GLY A 100 4.67 12.24 0.62
CA GLY A 100 3.43 12.82 1.15
C GLY A 100 2.24 11.88 1.15
N CYS A 101 2.48 10.58 1.11
CA CYS A 101 1.42 9.56 1.17
C CYS A 101 0.78 9.54 2.56
N VAL A 102 -0.54 9.53 2.61
CA VAL A 102 -1.30 9.39 3.86
C VAL A 102 -1.76 7.94 4.01
N GLY A 103 -1.50 7.33 5.17
CA GLY A 103 -1.92 5.95 5.36
C GLY A 103 -1.35 5.28 6.61
N GLU A 104 -1.27 3.98 6.54
CA GLU A 104 -0.75 3.12 7.61
C GLU A 104 0.20 2.06 7.05
N VAL A 105 1.18 1.67 7.86
CA VAL A 105 2.09 0.55 7.57
C VAL A 105 2.00 -0.43 8.71
N ILE A 106 1.77 -1.69 8.40
CA ILE A 106 1.48 -2.75 9.38
C ILE A 106 2.51 -3.87 9.21
N HIS A 107 3.16 -4.20 10.32
CA HIS A 107 4.10 -5.30 10.42
C HIS A 107 3.36 -6.53 10.95
N HIS A 108 3.01 -7.44 10.07
CA HIS A 108 2.37 -8.72 10.39
C HIS A 108 2.43 -9.68 9.20
N ASP A 109 2.02 -10.91 9.41
CA ASP A 109 1.72 -11.84 8.33
C ASP A 109 0.29 -11.57 7.82
N SER A 110 0.13 -11.11 6.58
CA SER A 110 -1.16 -10.81 5.96
C SER A 110 -2.08 -12.03 5.84
N LEU A 111 -1.51 -13.25 5.88
CA LEU A 111 -2.27 -14.51 5.89
C LEU A 111 -2.78 -14.85 7.30
N CYS A 112 -2.15 -14.31 8.34
CA CYS A 112 -2.51 -14.50 9.76
C CYS A 112 -2.71 -13.13 10.44
N PRO A 113 -3.69 -12.34 10.00
CA PRO A 113 -3.82 -10.93 10.38
C PRO A 113 -4.22 -10.70 11.84
N GLU A 114 -4.56 -11.74 12.59
CA GLU A 114 -4.73 -11.68 14.05
C GLU A 114 -3.42 -11.50 14.81
N ASN A 115 -2.28 -11.81 14.19
CA ASN A 115 -0.95 -11.71 14.78
C ASN A 115 -0.33 -10.34 14.49
N PHE A 116 -0.93 -9.28 15.03
CA PHE A 116 -0.36 -7.93 14.96
C PHE A 116 0.96 -7.85 15.73
N MET A 117 2.04 -7.45 15.05
CA MET A 117 3.37 -7.29 15.65
C MET A 117 3.70 -5.83 15.93
N ASP A 118 3.47 -4.94 14.95
CA ASP A 118 3.71 -3.49 15.08
C ASP A 118 2.94 -2.74 13.97
N GLY A 119 2.77 -1.42 14.11
CA GLY A 119 2.13 -0.61 13.10
C GLY A 119 2.41 0.88 13.26
N TRP A 120 2.25 1.61 12.15
CA TRP A 120 2.51 3.06 12.10
C TRP A 120 1.46 3.78 11.28
N MET A 121 0.99 4.90 11.80
CA MET A 121 0.23 5.89 11.06
C MET A 121 1.20 6.88 10.41
N VAL A 122 1.11 7.06 9.11
CA VAL A 122 2.01 7.92 8.34
C VAL A 122 1.22 9.10 7.78
N ASN A 123 1.70 10.31 8.02
CA ASN A 123 1.14 11.54 7.49
C ASN A 123 -0.35 11.77 7.81
N HIS A 124 -0.88 11.17 8.88
CA HIS A 124 -2.32 11.22 9.19
C HIS A 124 -2.85 12.64 9.48
N THR A 125 -1.98 13.58 9.84
CA THR A 125 -2.32 14.99 10.04
C THR A 125 -1.81 15.90 8.93
N LEU A 126 -1.19 15.36 7.87
CA LEU A 126 -0.53 16.14 6.82
C LEU A 126 -1.48 17.14 6.14
N THR A 127 -2.71 16.73 5.84
CA THR A 127 -3.71 17.59 5.20
C THR A 127 -4.15 18.75 6.09
N GLN A 128 -4.00 18.63 7.40
CA GLN A 128 -4.40 19.65 8.38
C GLN A 128 -3.24 20.58 8.76
N THR A 129 -2.05 20.00 8.93
CA THR A 129 -0.88 20.70 9.48
C THR A 129 0.14 21.10 8.42
N GLY A 130 0.12 20.45 7.25
CA GLY A 130 1.18 20.55 6.24
C GLY A 130 2.52 19.91 6.66
N ILE A 131 2.58 19.26 7.81
CA ILE A 131 3.81 18.70 8.40
C ILE A 131 3.78 17.18 8.31
N PRO A 132 4.78 16.55 7.65
CA PRO A 132 4.92 15.09 7.64
C PRO A 132 5.04 14.55 9.08
N SER A 133 4.38 13.45 9.32
CA SER A 133 4.32 12.87 10.67
C SER A 133 4.26 11.35 10.62
N ILE A 134 4.83 10.74 11.67
CA ILE A 134 4.72 9.32 11.92
C ILE A 134 4.41 9.11 13.40
N ARG A 135 3.49 8.20 13.70
CA ARG A 135 3.28 7.71 15.05
C ARG A 135 3.00 6.21 15.06
N ARG A 136 3.28 5.57 16.17
CA ARG A 136 2.90 4.16 16.33
C ARG A 136 1.38 4.02 16.37
N MET A 137 0.93 2.91 15.83
CA MET A 137 -0.46 2.43 15.87
C MET A 137 -0.60 1.47 17.06
N SER A 138 -1.66 1.61 17.83
CA SER A 138 -2.02 0.62 18.84
C SER A 138 -2.69 -0.60 18.20
N GLU A 139 -2.71 -1.72 18.91
CA GLU A 139 -3.43 -2.91 18.45
C GLU A 139 -4.94 -2.67 18.28
N GLU A 140 -5.53 -1.83 19.12
CA GLU A 140 -6.94 -1.44 19.02
C GLU A 140 -7.22 -0.64 17.74
N GLU A 141 -6.35 0.33 17.41
CA GLU A 141 -6.42 1.07 16.15
C GLU A 141 -6.27 0.17 14.94
N TYR A 142 -5.35 -0.80 14.98
CA TYR A 142 -5.19 -1.81 13.95
C TYR A 142 -6.47 -2.62 13.74
N ARG A 143 -7.06 -3.15 14.81
CA ARG A 143 -8.31 -3.93 14.75
C ARG A 143 -9.46 -3.11 14.16
N THR A 144 -9.56 -1.84 14.54
CA THR A 144 -10.56 -0.89 14.01
C THR A 144 -10.35 -0.63 12.52
N SER A 145 -9.13 -0.34 12.11
CA SER A 145 -8.75 -0.12 10.69
C SER A 145 -9.06 -1.35 9.84
N ARG A 146 -8.70 -2.53 10.32
CA ARG A 146 -8.96 -3.81 9.65
C ARG A 146 -10.46 -4.08 9.48
N ASN A 147 -11.26 -3.91 10.52
CA ASN A 147 -12.70 -4.09 10.45
C ASN A 147 -13.33 -3.15 9.42
N MET A 148 -12.90 -1.88 9.38
CA MET A 148 -13.32 -0.93 8.37
C MET A 148 -13.00 -1.42 6.94
N SER A 149 -11.82 -1.98 6.73
CA SER A 149 -11.41 -2.52 5.42
C SER A 149 -12.27 -3.73 5.01
N VAL A 150 -12.57 -4.63 5.93
CA VAL A 150 -13.44 -5.81 5.70
C VAL A 150 -14.86 -5.37 5.34
N ASP A 151 -15.42 -4.40 6.06
CA ASP A 151 -16.76 -3.87 5.79
C ASP A 151 -16.87 -3.19 4.43
N LEU A 152 -15.84 -2.45 4.03
CA LEU A 152 -15.78 -1.83 2.70
C LEU A 152 -15.75 -2.89 1.59
N LEU A 153 -14.98 -3.96 1.76
CA LEU A 153 -14.93 -5.07 0.81
C LEU A 153 -16.27 -5.80 0.72
N ARG A 154 -16.96 -6.01 1.85
CA ARG A 154 -18.29 -6.63 1.90
C ARG A 154 -19.30 -5.79 1.12
N LYS A 155 -19.39 -4.50 1.40
CA LYS A 155 -20.29 -3.56 0.69
C LYS A 155 -20.01 -3.54 -0.81
N ARG A 156 -18.74 -3.55 -1.22
CA ARG A 156 -18.35 -3.59 -2.64
C ARG A 156 -18.81 -4.90 -3.31
N LYS A 157 -18.61 -6.05 -2.66
CA LYS A 157 -19.07 -7.35 -3.17
C LYS A 157 -20.59 -7.41 -3.32
N GLU A 158 -21.34 -6.87 -2.38
CA GLU A 158 -22.81 -6.79 -2.43
C GLU A 158 -23.26 -5.92 -3.61
N LYS A 159 -22.66 -4.74 -3.80
CA LYS A 159 -22.94 -3.86 -4.93
C LYS A 159 -22.65 -4.54 -6.28
N LEU A 160 -21.54 -5.26 -6.40
CA LEU A 160 -21.20 -6.00 -7.63
C LEU A 160 -22.19 -7.12 -7.92
N ARG A 161 -22.68 -7.84 -6.90
CA ARG A 161 -23.74 -8.88 -7.06
C ARG A 161 -25.05 -8.28 -7.55
N GLN A 162 -25.43 -7.10 -7.06
CA GLN A 162 -26.64 -6.42 -7.51
C GLN A 162 -26.57 -5.88 -8.94
N MET A 163 -25.33 -5.61 -9.43
CA MET A 163 -25.10 -5.13 -10.82
C MET A 163 -24.96 -6.26 -11.84
N GLN A 164 -24.84 -7.53 -11.44
CA GLN A 164 -24.83 -8.68 -12.36
C GLN A 164 -26.26 -9.13 -12.59
N PRO A 165 -26.81 -8.99 -13.81
CA PRO A 165 -28.13 -9.53 -14.12
C PRO A 165 -28.12 -11.05 -13.99
N ASP A 166 -29.20 -11.60 -13.46
CA ASP A 166 -29.43 -13.04 -13.29
C ASP A 166 -29.11 -13.79 -14.59
N LYS A 167 -28.03 -14.55 -14.61
CA LYS A 167 -27.64 -15.43 -15.74
C LYS A 167 -28.61 -16.63 -15.90
N LYS A 168 -29.81 -16.59 -15.35
CA LYS A 168 -30.79 -17.68 -15.38
C LYS A 168 -31.92 -17.47 -16.40
N GLN A 169 -31.78 -16.53 -17.34
CA GLN A 169 -32.73 -16.40 -18.45
C GLN A 169 -31.99 -16.28 -19.78
N LEU A 170 -31.42 -17.39 -20.23
CA LEU A 170 -31.17 -17.65 -21.64
C LEU A 170 -31.95 -18.94 -21.98
N PRO A 171 -32.83 -18.87 -22.95
CA PRO A 171 -33.64 -20.03 -23.40
C PRO A 171 -32.76 -21.11 -24.03
#